data_8ce36485f4cd898d2e9de59a7703223c
#
_entry.id   8ce36485f4cd898d2e9de59a7703223c
#
_cell.length_a   1.000
_cell.length_b   1.000
_cell.length_c   1.000
_cell.angle_alpha   90.00
_cell.angle_beta   90.00
_cell.angle_gamma   90.00
#
_symmetry.space_group_name_H-M   'P 1'
#
loop_
_entity.id
_entity.type
_entity.pdbx_description
1 polymer ?
#
loop_
_entity_poly.entity_id
_entity_poly.type
_entity_poly.pdbx_seq_one_letter_code
_entity_poly.pdbx_strand_id
1 'polypeptide(L)'
;MSWNNLHPGLVMILFGFIILALPEKCRKYLTLAGAVCAFCSFWMMDSHSTLPYKVTDNLTLQLIDTNGVSMVFLMVFVTIGVINAIYAMDLQNKWEAGITCIYAGSNMGIVLAGDLLSFIVFWEISAFASTYIIYAR
;
A
#
# COMPACT_ATOMS: atom_id res chain seq x y z
N MET A 1 0.88 -15.08 -13.67
CA MET A 1 0.83 -14.26 -12.45
C MET A 1 0.11 -15.07 -11.38
N SER A 2 0.83 -15.58 -10.39
CA SER A 2 0.16 -16.29 -9.29
C SER A 2 -0.44 -15.27 -8.33
N TRP A 3 -1.68 -15.46 -7.94
CA TRP A 3 -2.38 -14.60 -6.97
C TRP A 3 -1.68 -14.55 -5.60
N ASN A 4 -0.78 -15.51 -5.35
CA ASN A 4 -0.02 -15.60 -4.10
C ASN A 4 1.04 -14.49 -3.94
N ASN A 5 1.36 -13.76 -5.01
CA ASN A 5 2.34 -12.68 -5.00
C ASN A 5 1.70 -11.29 -5.20
N LEU A 6 0.43 -11.15 -4.83
CA LEU A 6 -0.23 -9.87 -4.91
C LEU A 6 0.35 -8.91 -3.85
N HIS A 7 0.94 -7.81 -4.32
CA HIS A 7 1.61 -6.84 -3.45
C HIS A 7 0.58 -6.01 -2.66
N PRO A 8 0.47 -6.17 -1.33
CA PRO A 8 -0.56 -5.46 -0.55
C PRO A 8 -0.42 -3.94 -0.62
N GLY A 9 0.79 -3.42 -0.67
CA GLY A 9 1.04 -2.00 -0.82
C GLY A 9 0.52 -1.43 -2.14
N LEU A 10 0.75 -2.14 -3.25
CA LEU A 10 0.23 -1.73 -4.56
C LEU A 10 -1.30 -1.81 -4.62
N VAL A 11 -1.90 -2.78 -3.97
CA VAL A 11 -3.36 -2.87 -3.85
C VAL A 11 -3.92 -1.63 -3.14
N MET A 12 -3.34 -1.23 -2.02
CA MET A 12 -3.76 -0.02 -1.29
C MET A 12 -3.56 1.25 -2.11
N ILE A 13 -2.45 1.39 -2.80
CA ILE A 13 -2.18 2.54 -3.68
C ILE A 13 -3.21 2.60 -4.81
N LEU A 14 -3.50 1.47 -5.44
CA LEU A 14 -4.51 1.40 -6.50
C LEU A 14 -5.89 1.82 -6.00
N PHE A 15 -6.33 1.32 -4.83
CA PHE A 15 -7.58 1.74 -4.22
C PHE A 15 -7.59 3.22 -3.87
N GLY A 16 -6.46 3.78 -3.43
CA GLY A 16 -6.31 5.21 -3.20
C GLY A 16 -6.60 6.03 -4.46
N PHE A 17 -6.03 5.66 -5.60
CA PHE A 17 -6.30 6.30 -6.88
C PHE A 17 -7.75 6.12 -7.34
N ILE A 18 -8.33 4.95 -7.12
CA ILE A 18 -9.75 4.70 -7.44
C ILE A 18 -10.66 5.60 -6.60
N ILE A 19 -10.36 5.79 -5.32
CA ILE A 19 -11.11 6.70 -4.44
C ILE A 19 -11.07 8.13 -4.97
N LEU A 20 -9.90 8.58 -5.46
CA LEU A 20 -9.76 9.92 -6.04
C LEU A 20 -10.53 10.10 -7.34
N ALA A 21 -10.66 9.04 -8.13
CA ALA A 21 -11.31 9.07 -9.43
C ALA A 21 -12.84 8.94 -9.35
N LEU A 22 -13.38 8.32 -8.32
CA LEU A 22 -14.80 8.02 -8.17
C LEU A 22 -15.54 9.07 -7.32
N PRO A 23 -16.90 9.14 -7.43
CA PRO A 23 -17.71 10.04 -6.60
C PRO A 23 -17.59 9.71 -5.11
N GLU A 24 -17.84 10.72 -4.28
CA GLU A 24 -17.75 10.59 -2.82
C GLU A 24 -18.66 9.52 -2.20
N LYS A 25 -19.74 9.16 -2.88
CA LYS A 25 -20.68 8.14 -2.41
C LYS A 25 -20.02 6.77 -2.19
N CYS A 26 -19.02 6.43 -3.01
CA CYS A 26 -18.31 5.15 -2.95
C CYS A 26 -17.08 5.17 -2.02
N ARG A 27 -16.67 6.34 -1.53
CA ARG A 27 -15.45 6.53 -0.75
C ARG A 27 -15.35 5.59 0.45
N LYS A 28 -16.38 5.54 1.27
CA LYS A 28 -16.38 4.73 2.50
C LYS A 28 -16.16 3.25 2.21
N TYR A 29 -16.90 2.74 1.25
CA TYR A 29 -16.81 1.32 0.88
C TYR A 29 -15.47 0.98 0.22
N LEU A 30 -14.96 1.86 -0.63
CA LEU A 30 -13.67 1.66 -1.30
C LEU A 30 -12.50 1.70 -0.33
N THR A 31 -12.51 2.60 0.64
CA THR A 31 -11.47 2.70 1.67
C THR A 31 -11.40 1.42 2.48
N LEU A 32 -12.54 0.92 2.94
CA LEU A 32 -12.60 -0.34 3.68
C LEU A 32 -12.24 -1.54 2.81
N ALA A 33 -12.74 -1.59 1.58
CA ALA A 33 -12.45 -2.66 0.64
C ALA A 33 -10.94 -2.74 0.33
N GLY A 34 -10.28 -1.61 0.12
CA GLY A 34 -8.84 -1.55 -0.10
C GLY A 34 -8.03 -2.12 1.06
N ALA A 35 -8.38 -1.74 2.28
CA ALA A 35 -7.71 -2.25 3.49
C ALA A 35 -7.95 -3.75 3.68
N VAL A 36 -9.16 -4.23 3.46
CA VAL A 36 -9.49 -5.67 3.56
C VAL A 36 -8.78 -6.46 2.46
N CYS A 37 -8.72 -5.95 1.23
CA CYS A 37 -7.98 -6.59 0.15
C CYS A 37 -6.48 -6.68 0.45
N ALA A 38 -5.88 -5.64 1.02
CA ALA A 38 -4.48 -5.65 1.44
C ALA A 38 -4.25 -6.66 2.56
N PHE A 39 -5.15 -6.74 3.52
CA PHE A 39 -5.10 -7.73 4.59
C PHE A 39 -5.20 -9.17 4.04
N CYS A 40 -6.12 -9.43 3.13
CA CYS A 40 -6.23 -10.72 2.47
C CYS A 40 -4.99 -11.07 1.66
N SER A 41 -4.41 -10.09 0.95
CA SER A 41 -3.17 -10.26 0.19
C SER A 41 -2.00 -10.68 1.09
N PHE A 42 -1.93 -10.10 2.30
CA PHE A 42 -0.93 -10.49 3.28
C PHE A 42 -1.06 -11.98 3.67
N TRP A 43 -2.28 -12.43 3.95
CA TRP A 43 -2.53 -13.83 4.33
C TRP A 43 -2.29 -14.83 3.18
N MET A 44 -2.39 -14.38 1.95
CA MET A 44 -2.09 -15.19 0.77
C MET A 44 -0.61 -15.20 0.40
N MET A 45 0.20 -14.34 1.02
CA MET A 45 1.63 -14.22 0.73
C MET A 45 2.42 -15.30 1.44
N ASP A 46 3.31 -15.96 0.70
CA ASP A 46 4.24 -16.94 1.27
C ASP A 46 5.35 -16.24 2.06
N SER A 47 5.89 -16.93 3.06
CA SER A 47 6.95 -16.41 3.93
C SER A 47 8.26 -16.06 3.20
N HIS A 48 8.45 -16.59 2.00
CA HIS A 48 9.60 -16.36 1.15
C HIS A 48 9.17 -15.99 -0.26
N SER A 49 8.40 -14.92 -0.39
CA SER A 49 7.96 -14.42 -1.68
C SER A 49 8.96 -13.43 -2.26
N THR A 50 9.18 -13.51 -3.56
CA THR A 50 9.97 -12.53 -4.32
C THR A 50 9.17 -12.09 -5.54
N LEU A 51 9.19 -10.82 -5.85
CA LEU A 51 8.57 -10.27 -7.05
C LEU A 51 9.57 -9.39 -7.79
N PRO A 52 10.38 -9.99 -8.69
CA PRO A 52 11.28 -9.21 -9.52
C PRO A 52 10.50 -8.50 -10.63
N TYR A 53 10.82 -7.24 -10.86
CA TYR A 53 10.30 -6.45 -11.98
C TYR A 53 11.46 -5.97 -12.86
N LYS A 54 11.53 -6.45 -14.08
CA LYS A 54 12.57 -6.09 -15.03
C LYS A 54 12.24 -4.75 -15.69
N VAL A 55 13.03 -3.73 -15.42
CA VAL A 55 12.90 -2.40 -16.02
C VAL A 55 13.71 -2.32 -17.31
N THR A 56 14.96 -2.78 -17.27
CA THR A 56 15.87 -2.89 -18.43
C THR A 56 16.70 -4.15 -18.29
N ASP A 57 17.43 -4.51 -19.35
CA ASP A 57 18.27 -5.73 -19.35
C ASP A 57 19.27 -5.80 -18.19
N ASN A 58 19.68 -4.63 -17.67
CA ASN A 58 20.64 -4.52 -16.57
C ASN A 58 20.02 -4.08 -15.23
N LEU A 59 18.71 -3.84 -15.18
CA LEU A 59 18.06 -3.34 -13.98
C LEU A 59 16.76 -4.11 -13.69
N THR A 60 16.81 -4.91 -12.63
CA THR A 60 15.63 -5.58 -12.06
C THR A 60 15.33 -5.00 -10.69
N LEU A 61 14.09 -4.60 -10.48
CA LEU A 61 13.60 -4.15 -9.17
C LEU A 61 12.99 -5.32 -8.41
N GLN A 62 13.37 -5.47 -7.15
CA GLN A 62 12.77 -6.44 -6.24
C GLN A 62 11.66 -5.74 -5.45
N LEU A 63 10.44 -5.82 -5.95
CA LEU A 63 9.29 -5.20 -5.30
C LEU A 63 8.84 -5.93 -4.04
N ILE A 64 9.05 -7.23 -4.00
CA ILE A 64 8.78 -8.06 -2.84
C ILE A 64 10.02 -8.91 -2.55
N ASP A 65 10.49 -8.82 -1.31
CA ASP A 65 11.49 -9.72 -0.75
C ASP A 65 11.12 -9.95 0.72
N THR A 66 10.45 -11.04 0.99
CA THR A 66 9.95 -11.33 2.31
C THR A 66 10.95 -12.14 3.12
N ASN A 67 11.12 -11.74 4.37
CA ASN A 67 11.81 -12.50 5.40
C ASN A 67 11.01 -12.45 6.70
N GLY A 68 11.42 -13.20 7.72
CA GLY A 68 10.68 -13.26 8.97
C GLY A 68 10.43 -11.90 9.63
N VAL A 69 11.40 -11.00 9.57
CA VAL A 69 11.30 -9.65 10.13
C VAL A 69 10.34 -8.78 9.30
N SER A 70 10.48 -8.79 7.98
CA SER A 70 9.60 -8.06 7.08
C SER A 70 8.14 -8.49 7.22
N MET A 71 7.89 -9.78 7.40
CA MET A 71 6.52 -10.30 7.58
C MET A 71 5.88 -9.80 8.88
N VAL A 72 6.65 -9.71 9.97
CA VAL A 72 6.13 -9.18 11.24
C VAL A 72 5.77 -7.70 11.08
N PHE A 73 6.65 -6.88 10.49
CA PHE A 73 6.35 -5.47 10.24
C PHE A 73 5.17 -5.29 9.28
N LEU A 74 5.11 -6.10 8.23
CA LEU A 74 3.99 -6.06 7.28
C LEU A 74 2.66 -6.37 7.97
N MET A 75 2.63 -7.37 8.85
CA MET A 75 1.44 -7.71 9.63
C MET A 75 0.96 -6.50 10.46
N VAL A 76 1.88 -5.81 11.12
CA VAL A 76 1.56 -4.61 11.89
C VAL A 76 1.00 -3.51 10.98
N PHE A 77 1.65 -3.22 9.86
CA PHE A 77 1.19 -2.18 8.93
C PHE A 77 -0.17 -2.49 8.30
N VAL A 78 -0.40 -3.74 7.93
CA VAL A 78 -1.69 -4.17 7.36
C VAL A 78 -2.80 -4.05 8.40
N THR A 79 -2.54 -4.44 9.65
CA THR A 79 -3.50 -4.31 10.76
C THR A 79 -3.82 -2.84 11.04
N ILE A 80 -2.80 -1.99 11.14
CA ILE A 80 -2.97 -0.54 11.30
C ILE A 80 -3.72 0.04 10.10
N GLY A 81 -3.45 -0.46 8.90
CA GLY A 81 -4.16 -0.05 7.68
C GLY A 81 -5.66 -0.28 7.75
N VAL A 82 -6.09 -1.44 8.28
CA VAL A 82 -7.52 -1.74 8.49
C VAL A 82 -8.12 -0.80 9.53
N ILE A 83 -7.44 -0.59 10.66
CA ILE A 83 -7.90 0.33 11.71
C ILE A 83 -8.03 1.75 11.17
N ASN A 84 -7.03 2.23 10.43
CA ASN A 84 -7.06 3.54 9.80
C ASN A 84 -8.16 3.66 8.75
N ALA A 85 -8.47 2.59 8.01
CA ALA A 85 -9.55 2.59 7.05
C ALA A 85 -10.92 2.76 7.73
N ILE A 86 -11.13 2.11 8.86
CA ILE A 86 -12.35 2.29 9.67
C ILE A 86 -12.47 3.75 10.14
N TYR A 87 -11.37 4.32 10.61
CA TYR A 87 -11.31 5.73 11.02
C TYR A 87 -11.56 6.69 9.85
N ALA A 88 -10.99 6.38 8.69
CA ALA A 88 -11.12 7.19 7.48
C ALA A 88 -12.53 7.19 6.88
N MET A 89 -13.40 6.27 7.30
CA MET A 89 -14.81 6.27 6.89
C MET A 89 -15.55 7.56 7.32
N ASP A 90 -15.12 8.18 8.40
CA ASP A 90 -15.70 9.43 8.91
C ASP A 90 -15.10 10.69 8.27
N LEU A 91 -14.00 10.57 7.52
CA LEU A 91 -13.43 11.69 6.80
C LEU A 91 -14.39 12.19 5.71
N GLN A 92 -14.65 13.49 5.70
CA GLN A 92 -15.58 14.08 4.75
C GLN A 92 -14.96 14.37 3.38
N ASN A 93 -13.63 14.43 3.32
CA ASN A 93 -12.89 14.77 2.12
C ASN A 93 -12.32 13.51 1.44
N LYS A 94 -12.75 13.23 0.20
CA LYS A 94 -12.26 12.09 -0.58
C LYS A 94 -10.76 12.16 -0.88
N TRP A 95 -10.22 13.37 -1.05
CA TRP A 95 -8.79 13.56 -1.31
C TRP A 95 -7.96 13.11 -0.11
N GLU A 96 -8.39 13.46 1.09
CA GLU A 96 -7.71 13.03 2.31
C GLU A 96 -7.77 11.50 2.47
N ALA A 97 -8.93 10.90 2.24
CA ALA A 97 -9.10 9.45 2.31
C ALA A 97 -8.25 8.71 1.26
N GLY A 98 -8.27 9.15 0.01
CA GLY A 98 -7.49 8.55 -1.08
C GLY A 98 -5.98 8.66 -0.84
N ILE A 99 -5.50 9.82 -0.46
CA ILE A 99 -4.08 10.05 -0.15
C ILE A 99 -3.64 9.24 1.08
N THR A 100 -4.50 9.08 2.08
CA THR A 100 -4.22 8.23 3.25
C THR A 100 -4.04 6.77 2.84
N CYS A 101 -4.85 6.27 1.91
CA CYS A 101 -4.68 4.92 1.33
C CYS A 101 -3.34 4.79 0.58
N ILE A 102 -2.98 5.78 -0.20
CA ILE A 102 -1.68 5.81 -0.92
C ILE A 102 -0.52 5.82 0.08
N TYR A 103 -0.63 6.61 1.14
CA TYR A 103 0.36 6.67 2.21
C TYR A 103 0.54 5.31 2.90
N ALA A 104 -0.56 4.67 3.30
CA ALA A 104 -0.52 3.36 3.93
C ALA A 104 0.08 2.29 2.99
N GLY A 105 -0.31 2.29 1.72
CA GLY A 105 0.21 1.37 0.72
C GLY A 105 1.70 1.56 0.44
N SER A 106 2.18 2.80 0.39
CA SER A 106 3.61 3.07 0.20
C SER A 106 4.45 2.60 1.39
N ASN A 107 3.95 2.73 2.61
CA ASN A 107 4.63 2.19 3.80
C ASN A 107 4.73 0.66 3.77
N MET A 108 3.69 -0.03 3.31
CA MET A 108 3.76 -1.48 3.07
C MET A 108 4.80 -1.81 1.99
N GLY A 109 4.88 -1.00 0.93
CA GLY A 109 5.88 -1.13 -0.12
C GLY A 109 7.32 -0.98 0.39
N ILE A 110 7.56 -0.04 1.30
CA ILE A 110 8.87 0.16 1.94
C ILE A 110 9.30 -1.11 2.69
N VAL A 111 8.41 -1.71 3.44
CA VAL A 111 8.70 -2.94 4.22
C VAL A 111 9.02 -4.12 3.31
N LEU A 112 8.37 -4.22 2.16
CA LEU A 112 8.54 -5.32 1.21
C LEU A 112 9.67 -5.11 0.20
N ALA A 113 10.22 -3.90 0.11
CA ALA A 113 11.26 -3.59 -0.88
C ALA A 113 12.50 -4.46 -0.67
N GLY A 114 12.91 -5.16 -1.72
CA GLY A 114 14.09 -6.03 -1.72
C GLY A 114 15.37 -5.35 -2.22
N ASP A 115 15.26 -4.14 -2.76
CA ASP A 115 16.40 -3.35 -3.20
C ASP A 115 16.25 -1.87 -2.81
N LEU A 116 17.37 -1.17 -2.88
CA LEU A 116 17.43 0.24 -2.48
C LEU A 116 16.57 1.14 -3.39
N LEU A 117 16.48 0.82 -4.67
CA LEU A 117 15.74 1.63 -5.62
C LEU A 117 14.23 1.53 -5.41
N SER A 118 13.72 0.31 -5.21
CA SER A 118 12.31 0.09 -4.83
C SER A 118 11.98 0.77 -3.50
N PHE A 119 12.87 0.66 -2.52
CA PHE A 119 12.74 1.34 -1.23
C PHE A 119 12.59 2.87 -1.41
N ILE A 120 13.47 3.49 -2.19
CA ILE A 120 13.45 4.93 -2.43
C ILE A 120 12.15 5.35 -3.13
N VAL A 121 11.70 4.60 -4.13
CA VAL A 121 10.46 4.91 -4.86
C VAL A 121 9.26 4.93 -3.91
N PHE A 122 9.09 3.90 -3.09
CA PHE A 122 8.00 3.85 -2.12
C PHE A 122 8.15 4.91 -1.02
N TRP A 123 9.36 5.20 -0.60
CA TRP A 123 9.64 6.25 0.38
C TRP A 123 9.26 7.64 -0.15
N GLU A 124 9.59 7.93 -1.40
CA GLU A 124 9.20 9.20 -2.04
C GLU A 124 7.68 9.34 -2.15
N ILE A 125 6.97 8.27 -2.54
CA ILE A 125 5.50 8.28 -2.58
C ILE A 125 4.94 8.56 -1.18
N SER A 126 5.48 7.92 -0.16
CA SER A 126 5.10 8.15 1.24
C SER A 126 5.35 9.60 1.67
N ALA A 127 6.48 10.17 1.30
CA ALA A 127 6.83 11.56 1.63
C ALA A 127 5.85 12.56 1.00
N PHE A 128 5.53 12.40 -0.27
CA PHE A 128 4.55 13.26 -0.95
C PHE A 128 3.15 13.12 -0.33
N ALA A 129 2.71 11.90 -0.07
CA ALA A 129 1.41 11.65 0.52
C ALA A 129 1.30 12.25 1.93
N SER A 130 2.31 12.08 2.78
CA SER A 130 2.34 12.64 4.12
C SER A 130 2.35 14.16 4.11
N THR A 131 3.10 14.78 3.19
CA THR A 131 3.15 16.23 3.01
C THR A 131 1.76 16.78 2.67
N TYR A 132 1.06 16.13 1.75
CA TYR A 132 -0.30 16.52 1.41
C TYR A 132 -1.26 16.42 2.61
N ILE A 133 -1.19 15.33 3.38
CA ILE A 133 -2.05 15.13 4.56
C ILE A 133 -1.82 16.24 5.59
N ILE A 134 -0.57 16.63 5.83
CA ILE A 134 -0.23 17.72 6.74
C ILE A 134 -0.73 19.06 6.21
N TYR A 135 -0.55 19.32 4.93
CA TYR A 135 -0.99 20.58 4.30
C TYR A 135 -2.50 20.73 4.25
N ALA A 136 -3.25 19.64 4.13
CA ALA A 136 -4.71 19.64 4.06
C ALA A 136 -5.39 19.97 5.41
N ARG A 137 -4.66 20.01 6.50
CA ARG A 137 -5.14 20.35 7.86
C ARG A 137 -4.62 21.72 8.30
#